data_c84756b28a210be58e530d426bd72a39
#
_entry.id   c84756b28a210be58e530d426bd72a39
#
_cell.length_a   1.000
_cell.length_b   1.000
_cell.length_c   1.000
_cell.angle_alpha   90.00
_cell.angle_beta   90.00
_cell.angle_gamma   90.00
#
_symmetry.space_group_name_H-M   'P 1'
#
loop_
_entity.id
_entity.type
_entity.pdbx_description
1 polymer ?
#
loop_
_entity_poly.entity_id
_entity_poly.type
_entity_poly.pdbx_seq_one_letter_code
_entity_poly.pdbx_strand_id
1 'polypeptide(L)'
;SVMQEQPGDLDPIPVFSYLGRPDQHPKQVPCWITHTNEKTHDIIRGGLDRSPMYTGVIEGVGPRYCPSIEDKIHRFASRNSHQIFLEPEGLTTNEFYPNGISTSLPFDVQYRAIRSIRGFENAHITRPGYAIEYDYFPPTQLHTTLETRLIKGLYFAGQINGTTGYEEAAAQGLVAGVNAAAKVRGQTPMVIGRNEGYIGVLIDDLVSKGTQEPYRMFTSRAEYRLLFNHGSAEIRLKAQTAHYG
;
A
#
# COMPACT_ATOMS: atom_id res chain seq x y z
N SER A 1 21.26 23.78 -2.21
CA SER A 1 20.19 22.89 -2.67
C SER A 1 18.91 23.71 -2.85
N VAL A 2 18.22 23.53 -3.96
CA VAL A 2 16.91 24.18 -4.21
C VAL A 2 15.76 23.46 -3.52
N MET A 3 16.01 22.24 -2.99
CA MET A 3 15.08 21.41 -2.25
C MET A 3 15.44 21.39 -0.78
N GLN A 4 14.44 21.15 0.06
CA GLN A 4 14.64 20.95 1.49
C GLN A 4 15.16 19.53 1.72
N GLU A 5 16.28 19.40 2.44
CA GLU A 5 16.81 18.10 2.84
C GLU A 5 16.07 17.60 4.07
N GLN A 6 15.74 16.31 4.05
CA GLN A 6 15.24 15.56 5.21
C GLN A 6 16.26 14.48 5.53
N PRO A 7 17.03 14.65 6.60
CA PRO A 7 18.03 13.67 7.01
C PRO A 7 17.37 12.35 7.46
N GLY A 8 18.13 11.28 7.44
CA GLY A 8 17.74 10.02 8.07
C GLY A 8 17.67 10.13 9.60
N ASP A 9 17.27 9.04 10.25
CA ASP A 9 17.20 8.97 11.70
C ASP A 9 18.57 9.19 12.35
N LEU A 10 18.55 9.88 13.49
CA LEU A 10 19.74 10.11 14.30
C LEU A 10 19.99 8.95 15.27
N ASP A 11 21.24 8.78 15.69
CA ASP A 11 21.60 7.81 16.71
C ASP A 11 20.95 8.13 18.08
N PRO A 12 20.44 7.09 18.79
CA PRO A 12 20.39 5.70 18.37
C PRO A 12 19.27 5.45 17.34
N ILE A 13 19.62 4.89 16.18
CA ILE A 13 18.66 4.61 15.12
C ILE A 13 17.66 3.56 15.62
N PRO A 14 16.34 3.84 15.55
CA PRO A 14 15.31 2.90 16.00
C PRO A 14 15.39 1.56 15.26
N VAL A 15 15.23 0.48 15.98
CA VAL A 15 15.15 -0.86 15.37
C VAL A 15 13.69 -1.25 15.13
N PHE A 16 13.43 -1.90 14.02
CA PHE A 16 12.08 -2.33 13.65
C PHE A 16 11.61 -3.56 14.46
N SER A 17 12.53 -4.41 14.85
CA SER A 17 12.26 -5.67 15.56
C SER A 17 13.03 -5.73 16.88
N TYR A 18 12.44 -6.40 17.89
CA TYR A 18 13.13 -6.68 19.16
C TYR A 18 14.43 -7.51 19.01
N LEU A 19 14.58 -8.23 17.90
CA LEU A 19 15.79 -8.97 17.54
C LEU A 19 16.77 -8.13 16.74
N GLY A 20 16.37 -6.93 16.30
CA GLY A 20 17.21 -5.99 15.56
C GLY A 20 18.22 -5.29 16.47
N ARG A 21 19.32 -4.86 15.89
CA ARG A 21 20.37 -4.07 16.57
C ARG A 21 20.70 -2.82 15.74
N PRO A 22 21.01 -1.69 16.39
CA PRO A 22 21.35 -0.44 15.68
C PRO A 22 22.51 -0.60 14.69
N ASP A 23 23.48 -1.49 14.99
CA ASP A 23 24.64 -1.77 14.13
C ASP A 23 24.33 -2.56 12.85
N GLN A 24 23.09 -3.04 12.70
CA GLN A 24 22.62 -3.74 11.49
C GLN A 24 22.03 -2.79 10.44
N HIS A 25 21.85 -1.51 10.75
CA HIS A 25 21.32 -0.54 9.81
C HIS A 25 22.34 -0.21 8.70
N PRO A 26 21.87 -0.07 7.46
CA PRO A 26 22.70 0.47 6.39
C PRO A 26 23.02 1.95 6.66
N LYS A 27 24.05 2.47 5.97
CA LYS A 27 24.35 3.90 5.98
C LYS A 27 23.08 4.70 5.61
N GLN A 28 22.70 5.63 6.47
CA GLN A 28 21.59 6.51 6.21
C GLN A 28 21.92 7.54 5.12
N VAL A 29 20.96 7.76 4.23
CA VAL A 29 21.03 8.82 3.21
C VAL A 29 19.78 9.70 3.34
N PRO A 30 19.89 11.01 3.06
CA PRO A 30 18.74 11.90 3.17
C PRO A 30 17.75 11.68 2.03
N CYS A 31 16.50 12.06 2.28
CA CYS A 31 15.50 12.35 1.27
C CYS A 31 15.42 13.86 1.02
N TRP A 32 14.75 14.28 -0.02
CA TRP A 32 14.55 15.70 -0.32
C TRP A 32 13.07 15.99 -0.53
N ILE A 33 12.68 17.22 -0.19
CA ILE A 33 11.31 17.69 -0.29
C ILE A 33 11.27 18.82 -1.31
N THR A 34 10.33 18.70 -2.25
CA THR A 34 9.92 19.75 -3.17
C THR A 34 8.40 19.80 -3.25
N HIS A 35 7.85 20.67 -4.09
CA HIS A 35 6.42 20.90 -4.20
C HIS A 35 6.01 21.12 -5.65
N THR A 36 4.81 20.69 -6.00
CA THR A 36 4.14 21.15 -7.21
C THR A 36 3.85 22.65 -7.13
N ASN A 37 3.54 23.26 -8.23
CA ASN A 37 3.17 24.67 -8.34
C ASN A 37 2.02 24.85 -9.33
N GLU A 38 1.51 26.07 -9.46
CA GLU A 38 0.36 26.36 -10.34
C GLU A 38 0.63 25.97 -11.80
N LYS A 39 1.84 26.25 -12.31
CA LYS A 39 2.22 25.83 -13.67
C LYS A 39 2.16 24.32 -13.85
N THR A 40 2.60 23.56 -12.83
CA THR A 40 2.49 22.10 -12.83
C THR A 40 1.02 21.68 -12.85
N HIS A 41 0.18 22.32 -12.02
CA HIS A 41 -1.25 22.04 -11.96
C HIS A 41 -1.96 22.34 -13.28
N ASP A 42 -1.63 23.42 -13.95
CA ASP A 42 -2.22 23.77 -15.24
C ASP A 42 -1.86 22.78 -16.35
N ILE A 43 -0.61 22.32 -16.37
CA ILE A 43 -0.17 21.28 -17.30
C ILE A 43 -0.96 19.99 -17.06
N ILE A 44 -1.15 19.59 -15.80
CA ILE A 44 -1.89 18.38 -15.43
C ILE A 44 -3.37 18.53 -15.78
N ARG A 45 -4.02 19.64 -15.44
CA ARG A 45 -5.41 19.92 -15.81
C ARG A 45 -5.65 19.85 -17.31
N GLY A 46 -4.71 20.38 -18.11
CA GLY A 46 -4.77 20.33 -19.56
C GLY A 46 -4.57 18.94 -20.18
N GLY A 47 -4.25 17.92 -19.38
CA GLY A 47 -4.09 16.54 -19.84
C GLY A 47 -5.15 15.56 -19.30
N LEU A 48 -6.10 16.03 -18.50
CA LEU A 48 -7.09 15.17 -17.84
C LEU A 48 -7.99 14.41 -18.82
N ASP A 49 -8.33 15.02 -19.93
CA ASP A 49 -9.12 14.45 -21.02
C ASP A 49 -8.43 13.29 -21.75
N ARG A 50 -7.16 13.06 -21.45
CA ARG A 50 -6.33 12.00 -22.01
C ARG A 50 -5.91 10.97 -20.93
N SER A 51 -6.32 11.15 -19.69
CA SER A 51 -6.02 10.22 -18.61
C SER A 51 -6.97 9.03 -18.63
N PRO A 52 -6.48 7.77 -18.62
CA PRO A 52 -7.33 6.58 -18.57
C PRO A 52 -8.30 6.56 -17.37
N MET A 53 -7.91 7.20 -16.26
CA MET A 53 -8.76 7.31 -15.06
C MET A 53 -9.95 8.26 -15.25
N TYR A 54 -9.85 9.24 -16.15
CA TYR A 54 -10.89 10.25 -16.39
C TYR A 54 -11.67 10.05 -17.69
N THR A 55 -11.15 9.23 -18.60
CA THR A 55 -11.81 8.93 -19.89
C THR A 55 -12.74 7.72 -19.84
N GLY A 56 -12.86 7.06 -18.67
CA GLY A 56 -13.70 5.86 -18.52
C GLY A 56 -13.10 4.59 -19.12
N VAL A 57 -11.83 4.60 -19.50
CA VAL A 57 -11.12 3.39 -19.97
C VAL A 57 -10.92 2.42 -18.83
N ILE A 58 -10.75 2.93 -17.59
CA ILE A 58 -10.68 2.15 -16.37
C ILE A 58 -12.00 2.29 -15.63
N GLU A 59 -12.74 1.19 -15.51
CA GLU A 59 -14.04 1.15 -14.83
C GLU A 59 -13.93 0.84 -13.33
N GLY A 60 -12.78 0.34 -12.88
CA GLY A 60 -12.55 -0.07 -11.51
C GLY A 60 -12.40 1.09 -10.52
N VAL A 61 -12.78 0.84 -9.27
CA VAL A 61 -12.56 1.78 -8.16
C VAL A 61 -11.09 1.69 -7.75
N GLY A 62 -10.32 2.76 -7.99
CA GLY A 62 -8.91 2.84 -7.60
C GLY A 62 -8.68 2.77 -6.09
N PRO A 63 -7.44 2.61 -5.62
CA PRO A 63 -7.10 2.55 -4.21
C PRO A 63 -7.55 3.81 -3.47
N ARG A 64 -8.29 3.65 -2.38
CA ARG A 64 -8.89 4.76 -1.61
C ARG A 64 -7.86 5.72 -1.01
N TYR A 65 -6.67 5.23 -0.68
CA TYR A 65 -5.67 5.96 0.11
C TYR A 65 -4.39 6.32 -0.65
N CYS A 66 -4.36 6.09 -1.96
CA CYS A 66 -3.24 6.48 -2.82
C CYS A 66 -3.75 7.30 -4.02
N PRO A 67 -4.26 8.52 -3.78
CA PRO A 67 -4.78 9.34 -4.86
C PRO A 67 -3.64 9.75 -5.79
N SER A 68 -3.91 9.70 -7.09
CA SER A 68 -3.01 10.23 -8.11
C SER A 68 -2.83 11.76 -7.95
N ILE A 69 -1.83 12.32 -8.60
CA ILE A 69 -1.65 13.78 -8.56
C ILE A 69 -2.85 14.48 -9.23
N GLU A 70 -3.45 13.87 -10.24
CA GLU A 70 -4.67 14.35 -10.89
C GLU A 70 -5.83 14.44 -9.90
N ASP A 71 -6.03 13.40 -9.09
CA ASP A 71 -7.05 13.38 -8.04
C ASP A 71 -6.82 14.47 -6.99
N LYS A 72 -5.56 14.63 -6.56
CA LYS A 72 -5.21 15.66 -5.57
C LYS A 72 -5.52 17.06 -6.10
N ILE A 73 -5.16 17.35 -7.34
CA ILE A 73 -5.40 18.65 -7.97
C ILE A 73 -6.90 18.90 -8.20
N HIS A 74 -7.66 17.85 -8.51
CA HIS A 74 -9.11 17.95 -8.67
C HIS A 74 -9.83 18.12 -7.34
N ARG A 75 -9.58 17.24 -6.37
CA ARG A 75 -10.26 17.23 -5.06
C ARG A 75 -9.86 18.39 -4.17
N PHE A 76 -8.62 18.87 -4.29
CA PHE A 76 -8.07 19.97 -3.48
C PHE A 76 -7.70 21.16 -4.36
N ALA A 77 -8.61 21.55 -5.26
CA ALA A 77 -8.39 22.62 -6.25
C ALA A 77 -7.99 23.98 -5.65
N SER A 78 -8.32 24.21 -4.37
CA SER A 78 -7.92 25.42 -3.63
C SER A 78 -6.46 25.43 -3.18
N ARG A 79 -5.75 24.29 -3.29
CA ARG A 79 -4.34 24.21 -2.91
C ARG A 79 -3.46 24.49 -4.12
N ASN A 80 -2.53 25.44 -3.96
CA ASN A 80 -1.59 25.84 -5.00
C ASN A 80 -0.35 24.95 -5.09
N SER A 81 -0.16 24.04 -4.13
CA SER A 81 0.98 23.12 -4.11
C SER A 81 0.68 21.82 -3.36
N HIS A 82 1.32 20.75 -3.80
CA HIS A 82 1.35 19.46 -3.12
C HIS A 82 2.80 19.05 -2.89
N GLN A 83 3.08 18.51 -1.72
CA GLN A 83 4.41 18.07 -1.33
C GLN A 83 4.82 16.81 -2.07
N ILE A 84 6.09 16.74 -2.44
CA ILE A 84 6.73 15.62 -3.10
C ILE A 84 7.98 15.25 -2.30
N PHE A 85 8.10 13.97 -1.94
CA PHE A 85 9.32 13.42 -1.37
C PHE A 85 10.15 12.79 -2.48
N LEU A 86 11.44 13.08 -2.48
CA LEU A 86 12.41 12.52 -3.40
C LEU A 86 13.26 11.52 -2.65
N GLU A 87 13.02 10.25 -2.88
CA GLU A 87 13.61 9.14 -2.15
C GLU A 87 14.64 8.42 -3.03
N PRO A 88 15.91 8.28 -2.59
CA PRO A 88 16.88 7.48 -3.34
C PRO A 88 16.40 6.02 -3.44
N GLU A 89 16.45 5.42 -4.62
CA GLU A 89 16.11 4.00 -4.81
C GLU A 89 17.18 3.03 -4.31
N GLY A 90 18.29 3.54 -3.80
CA GLY A 90 19.36 2.76 -3.20
C GLY A 90 20.57 3.60 -2.88
N LEU A 91 21.57 2.99 -2.23
CA LEU A 91 22.78 3.67 -1.75
C LEU A 91 23.77 3.99 -2.86
N THR A 92 23.70 3.32 -4.00
CA THR A 92 24.67 3.38 -5.10
C THR A 92 24.08 3.74 -6.45
N THR A 93 22.77 4.06 -6.48
CA THR A 93 22.06 4.46 -7.69
C THR A 93 21.87 5.97 -7.78
N ASN A 94 21.75 6.50 -8.99
CA ASN A 94 21.35 7.88 -9.25
C ASN A 94 19.84 8.00 -9.53
N GLU A 95 19.08 6.92 -9.31
CA GLU A 95 17.63 6.92 -9.47
C GLU A 95 16.94 7.33 -8.18
N PHE A 96 15.88 8.12 -8.34
CA PHE A 96 15.06 8.63 -7.25
C PHE A 96 13.59 8.33 -7.52
N TYR A 97 12.89 7.94 -6.49
CA TYR A 97 11.45 7.78 -6.50
C TYR A 97 10.77 9.07 -6.02
N PRO A 98 10.00 9.74 -6.88
CA PRO A 98 9.26 10.94 -6.48
C PRO A 98 7.92 10.55 -5.86
N ASN A 99 7.88 10.34 -4.55
CA ASN A 99 6.66 9.99 -3.83
C ASN A 99 5.71 11.19 -3.76
N GLY A 100 4.45 10.97 -4.07
CA GLY A 100 3.38 11.98 -4.01
C GLY A 100 2.88 12.50 -5.35
N ILE A 101 3.45 12.03 -6.47
CA ILE A 101 3.05 12.40 -7.83
C ILE A 101 2.70 11.19 -8.71
N SER A 102 2.15 10.14 -8.10
CA SER A 102 1.61 9.02 -8.89
C SER A 102 0.64 9.55 -9.94
N THR A 103 0.75 9.07 -11.18
CA THR A 103 -0.02 9.60 -12.30
C THR A 103 -0.28 8.54 -13.37
N SER A 104 -1.41 8.67 -14.05
CA SER A 104 -1.78 7.91 -15.24
C SER A 104 -1.83 8.74 -16.52
N LEU A 105 -1.42 10.00 -16.44
CA LEU A 105 -1.40 10.92 -17.58
C LEU A 105 -0.48 10.40 -18.70
N PRO A 106 -0.71 10.82 -19.96
CA PRO A 106 0.21 10.53 -21.06
C PRO A 106 1.62 11.05 -20.80
N PHE A 107 2.61 10.36 -21.36
CA PHE A 107 4.03 10.65 -21.08
C PHE A 107 4.45 12.09 -21.39
N ASP A 108 3.95 12.69 -22.46
CA ASP A 108 4.24 14.08 -22.81
C ASP A 108 3.74 15.07 -21.74
N VAL A 109 2.61 14.78 -21.12
CA VAL A 109 2.07 15.58 -20.00
C VAL A 109 2.91 15.35 -18.75
N GLN A 110 3.23 14.10 -18.42
CA GLN A 110 4.10 13.78 -17.29
C GLN A 110 5.45 14.49 -17.40
N TYR A 111 6.09 14.39 -18.56
CA TYR A 111 7.39 15.02 -18.81
C TYR A 111 7.37 16.54 -18.59
N ARG A 112 6.36 17.22 -19.13
CA ARG A 112 6.19 18.66 -18.96
C ARG A 112 5.86 19.04 -17.52
N ALA A 113 4.99 18.29 -16.87
CA ALA A 113 4.59 18.52 -15.48
C ALA A 113 5.79 18.35 -14.53
N ILE A 114 6.54 17.25 -14.64
CA ILE A 114 7.72 16.99 -13.81
C ILE A 114 8.75 18.12 -13.98
N ARG A 115 9.09 18.48 -15.19
CA ARG A 115 10.11 19.51 -15.45
C ARG A 115 9.66 20.95 -15.13
N SER A 116 8.40 21.15 -14.78
CA SER A 116 7.89 22.41 -14.24
C SER A 116 8.08 22.56 -12.73
N ILE A 117 8.45 21.48 -12.04
CA ILE A 117 8.67 21.44 -10.60
C ILE A 117 10.09 21.90 -10.28
N ARG A 118 10.21 22.74 -9.25
CA ARG A 118 11.52 23.25 -8.81
C ARG A 118 12.46 22.13 -8.40
N GLY A 119 13.62 22.08 -9.04
CA GLY A 119 14.66 21.06 -8.84
C GLY A 119 14.55 19.85 -9.79
N PHE A 120 13.48 19.78 -10.59
CA PHE A 120 13.30 18.76 -11.63
C PHE A 120 13.46 19.31 -13.06
N GLU A 121 13.91 20.54 -13.24
CA GLU A 121 14.00 21.21 -14.55
C GLU A 121 14.78 20.39 -15.58
N ASN A 122 15.77 19.63 -15.12
CA ASN A 122 16.62 18.77 -15.96
C ASN A 122 16.40 17.28 -15.68
N ALA A 123 15.33 16.90 -14.98
CA ALA A 123 15.06 15.52 -14.67
C ALA A 123 14.84 14.68 -15.94
N HIS A 124 15.33 13.44 -15.90
CA HIS A 124 15.07 12.42 -16.90
C HIS A 124 14.15 11.36 -16.26
N ILE A 125 13.05 11.05 -16.92
CA ILE A 125 12.12 10.02 -16.46
C ILE A 125 12.59 8.68 -16.99
N THR A 126 13.09 7.81 -16.10
CA THR A 126 13.53 6.46 -16.45
C THR A 126 12.36 5.51 -16.63
N ARG A 127 11.29 5.71 -15.83
CA ARG A 127 10.06 4.94 -15.91
C ARG A 127 8.87 5.90 -15.73
N PRO A 128 8.01 6.06 -16.74
CA PRO A 128 6.80 6.88 -16.60
C PRO A 128 5.79 6.24 -15.65
N GLY A 129 4.95 7.07 -15.06
CA GLY A 129 3.75 6.63 -14.36
C GLY A 129 2.78 5.96 -15.33
N TYR A 130 1.94 5.06 -14.81
CA TYR A 130 0.99 4.28 -15.58
C TYR A 130 -0.30 4.06 -14.80
N ALA A 131 -1.39 3.83 -15.53
CA ALA A 131 -2.64 3.42 -14.93
C ALA A 131 -2.59 1.95 -14.54
N ILE A 132 -3.20 1.61 -13.41
CA ILE A 132 -3.37 0.23 -12.97
C ILE A 132 -4.87 -0.04 -12.88
N GLU A 133 -5.30 -1.12 -13.50
CA GLU A 133 -6.60 -1.72 -13.32
C GLU A 133 -6.43 -2.99 -12.51
N TYR A 134 -7.26 -3.18 -11.48
CA TYR A 134 -7.11 -4.29 -10.55
C TYR A 134 -8.20 -5.32 -10.78
N ASP A 135 -7.81 -6.58 -10.93
CA ASP A 135 -8.75 -7.67 -10.83
C ASP A 135 -9.31 -7.78 -9.41
N TYR A 136 -10.60 -8.03 -9.33
CA TYR A 136 -11.33 -8.17 -8.08
C TYR A 136 -12.21 -9.41 -8.11
N PHE A 137 -12.08 -10.24 -7.09
CA PHE A 137 -12.97 -11.37 -6.84
C PHE A 137 -13.71 -11.16 -5.51
N PRO A 138 -15.06 -11.27 -5.49
CA PRO A 138 -15.81 -11.10 -4.26
C PRO A 138 -15.29 -12.04 -3.15
N PRO A 139 -14.75 -11.52 -2.04
CA PRO A 139 -14.13 -12.36 -1.02
C PRO A 139 -15.13 -13.26 -0.27
N THR A 140 -16.43 -13.03 -0.44
CA THR A 140 -17.49 -13.96 0.01
C THR A 140 -17.43 -15.33 -0.67
N GLN A 141 -16.66 -15.44 -1.77
CA GLN A 141 -16.37 -16.73 -2.43
C GLN A 141 -15.23 -17.50 -1.76
N LEU A 142 -14.67 -16.98 -0.69
CA LEU A 142 -13.61 -17.64 0.09
C LEU A 142 -14.17 -18.29 1.36
N HIS A 143 -13.47 -19.31 1.84
CA HIS A 143 -13.56 -19.78 3.21
C HIS A 143 -12.74 -18.88 4.14
N THR A 144 -12.94 -19.01 5.45
CA THR A 144 -12.12 -18.31 6.46
C THR A 144 -10.64 -18.68 6.41
N THR A 145 -10.30 -19.76 5.72
CA THR A 145 -8.93 -20.18 5.42
C THR A 145 -8.31 -19.43 4.22
N LEU A 146 -9.09 -18.59 3.54
CA LEU A 146 -8.79 -17.94 2.26
C LEU A 146 -8.70 -18.88 1.06
N GLU A 147 -9.09 -20.15 1.22
CA GLU A 147 -9.28 -21.06 0.09
C GLU A 147 -10.57 -20.69 -0.65
N THR A 148 -10.54 -20.76 -1.98
CA THR A 148 -11.73 -20.51 -2.81
C THR A 148 -12.75 -21.64 -2.64
N ARG A 149 -14.05 -21.30 -2.61
CA ARG A 149 -15.13 -22.30 -2.49
C ARG A 149 -15.29 -23.14 -3.75
N LEU A 150 -14.95 -22.58 -4.91
CA LEU A 150 -15.16 -23.21 -6.22
C LEU A 150 -14.00 -24.13 -6.62
N ILE A 151 -12.77 -23.77 -6.30
CA ILE A 151 -11.58 -24.49 -6.72
C ILE A 151 -10.77 -24.90 -5.51
N LYS A 152 -10.73 -26.20 -5.24
CA LYS A 152 -9.96 -26.75 -4.12
C LYS A 152 -8.47 -26.55 -4.32
N GLY A 153 -7.78 -26.10 -3.27
CA GLY A 153 -6.33 -25.86 -3.29
C GLY A 153 -5.92 -24.50 -3.84
N LEU A 154 -6.87 -23.67 -4.30
CA LEU A 154 -6.62 -22.31 -4.74
C LEU A 154 -6.93 -21.35 -3.59
N TYR A 155 -5.95 -20.49 -3.26
CA TYR A 155 -6.06 -19.48 -2.21
C TYR A 155 -5.85 -18.11 -2.79
N PHE A 156 -6.63 -17.11 -2.30
CA PHE A 156 -6.47 -15.72 -2.67
C PHE A 156 -6.03 -14.89 -1.48
N ALA A 157 -5.13 -13.94 -1.71
CA ALA A 157 -4.64 -13.03 -0.69
C ALA A 157 -4.31 -11.66 -1.27
N GLY A 158 -4.55 -10.61 -0.48
CA GLY A 158 -4.20 -9.25 -0.83
C GLY A 158 -5.26 -8.56 -1.68
N GLN A 159 -4.83 -7.76 -2.62
CA GLN A 159 -5.66 -6.82 -3.36
C GLN A 159 -6.78 -7.47 -4.19
N ILE A 160 -6.56 -8.67 -4.69
CA ILE A 160 -7.57 -9.44 -5.42
C ILE A 160 -8.85 -9.67 -4.59
N ASN A 161 -8.75 -9.64 -3.26
CA ASN A 161 -9.86 -9.75 -2.31
C ASN A 161 -10.46 -8.37 -1.95
N GLY A 162 -10.08 -7.29 -2.64
CA GLY A 162 -10.62 -5.95 -2.41
C GLY A 162 -9.98 -5.17 -1.27
N THR A 163 -8.81 -5.58 -0.77
CA THR A 163 -8.04 -4.82 0.23
C THR A 163 -7.02 -3.90 -0.41
N THR A 164 -6.65 -2.80 0.25
CA THR A 164 -5.74 -1.78 -0.29
C THR A 164 -4.62 -1.38 0.67
N GLY A 165 -4.08 -2.28 1.44
CA GLY A 165 -2.94 -2.00 2.30
C GLY A 165 -1.92 -3.10 2.27
N TYR A 166 -0.66 -2.76 2.49
CA TYR A 166 0.43 -3.73 2.60
C TYR A 166 0.21 -4.66 3.79
N GLU A 167 -0.25 -4.12 4.90
CA GLU A 167 -0.52 -4.86 6.14
C GLU A 167 -1.65 -5.87 5.94
N GLU A 168 -2.73 -5.46 5.26
CA GLU A 168 -3.83 -6.35 4.93
C GLU A 168 -3.39 -7.47 3.97
N ALA A 169 -2.56 -7.13 2.99
CA ALA A 169 -2.02 -8.12 2.04
C ALA A 169 -1.08 -9.11 2.72
N ALA A 170 -0.19 -8.64 3.60
CA ALA A 170 0.72 -9.48 4.37
C ALA A 170 -0.02 -10.44 5.30
N ALA A 171 -1.05 -9.94 6.01
CA ALA A 171 -1.88 -10.75 6.90
C ALA A 171 -2.61 -11.86 6.14
N GLN A 172 -3.21 -11.54 5.01
CA GLN A 172 -3.88 -12.53 4.16
C GLN A 172 -2.89 -13.53 3.58
N GLY A 173 -1.74 -13.07 3.09
CA GLY A 173 -0.68 -13.92 2.54
C GLY A 173 -0.17 -14.94 3.56
N LEU A 174 0.04 -14.49 4.81
CA LEU A 174 0.42 -15.38 5.90
C LEU A 174 -0.64 -16.48 6.14
N VAL A 175 -1.89 -16.10 6.30
CA VAL A 175 -2.98 -17.07 6.58
C VAL A 175 -3.20 -18.01 5.41
N ALA A 176 -3.21 -17.51 4.18
CA ALA A 176 -3.34 -18.33 2.97
C ALA A 176 -2.17 -19.32 2.83
N GLY A 177 -0.94 -18.85 3.05
CA GLY A 177 0.26 -19.70 2.97
C GLY A 177 0.29 -20.81 4.01
N VAL A 178 0.00 -20.47 5.28
CA VAL A 178 -0.09 -21.47 6.35
C VAL A 178 -1.18 -22.52 6.05
N ASN A 179 -2.36 -22.08 5.59
CA ASN A 179 -3.46 -22.99 5.27
C ASN A 179 -3.17 -23.87 4.04
N ALA A 180 -2.50 -23.32 3.03
CA ALA A 180 -2.06 -24.11 1.89
C ALA A 180 -1.06 -25.20 2.32
N ALA A 181 -0.09 -24.85 3.17
CA ALA A 181 0.87 -25.81 3.71
C ALA A 181 0.21 -26.86 4.61
N ALA A 182 -0.70 -26.44 5.50
CA ALA A 182 -1.45 -27.33 6.38
C ALA A 182 -2.27 -28.34 5.55
N LYS A 183 -2.93 -27.89 4.50
CA LYS A 183 -3.70 -28.75 3.61
C LYS A 183 -2.83 -29.82 2.94
N VAL A 184 -1.67 -29.44 2.41
CA VAL A 184 -0.72 -30.40 1.79
C VAL A 184 -0.22 -31.41 2.81
N ARG A 185 -0.04 -31.00 4.07
CA ARG A 185 0.41 -31.87 5.18
C ARG A 185 -0.71 -32.67 5.85
N GLY A 186 -1.96 -32.48 5.44
CA GLY A 186 -3.11 -33.11 6.11
C GLY A 186 -3.36 -32.62 7.54
N GLN A 187 -2.91 -31.42 7.86
CA GLN A 187 -3.07 -30.74 9.15
C GLN A 187 -4.39 -29.96 9.21
N THR A 188 -4.86 -29.70 10.44
CA THR A 188 -6.01 -28.82 10.68
C THR A 188 -5.73 -27.42 10.14
N PRO A 189 -6.68 -26.78 9.44
CA PRO A 189 -6.48 -25.43 8.96
C PRO A 189 -6.43 -24.39 10.09
N MET A 190 -5.60 -23.33 9.89
CA MET A 190 -5.52 -22.21 10.79
C MET A 190 -6.68 -21.24 10.54
N VAL A 191 -7.44 -20.95 11.57
CA VAL A 191 -8.47 -19.91 11.58
C VAL A 191 -8.23 -19.03 12.80
N ILE A 192 -8.06 -17.74 12.58
CA ILE A 192 -7.92 -16.73 13.63
C ILE A 192 -9.28 -16.08 13.85
N GLY A 193 -9.79 -16.16 15.08
CA GLY A 193 -11.08 -15.58 15.44
C GLY A 193 -11.04 -14.05 15.58
N ARG A 194 -12.21 -13.44 15.49
CA ARG A 194 -12.38 -11.97 15.67
C ARG A 194 -11.94 -11.47 17.04
N ASN A 195 -11.95 -12.34 18.05
CA ASN A 195 -11.48 -12.06 19.41
C ASN A 195 -9.99 -12.34 19.63
N GLU A 196 -9.30 -12.93 18.65
CA GLU A 196 -7.89 -13.27 18.75
C GLU A 196 -6.97 -12.19 18.15
N GLY A 197 -7.43 -11.48 17.13
CA GLY A 197 -6.62 -10.43 16.51
C GLY A 197 -7.28 -9.71 15.35
N TYR A 198 -6.67 -8.60 14.93
CA TYR A 198 -7.11 -7.82 13.77
C TYR A 198 -7.13 -8.65 12.48
N ILE A 199 -6.24 -9.64 12.33
CA ILE A 199 -6.24 -10.57 11.18
C ILE A 199 -7.56 -11.35 11.12
N GLY A 200 -8.06 -11.81 12.27
CA GLY A 200 -9.36 -12.49 12.36
C GLY A 200 -10.52 -11.58 11.97
N VAL A 201 -10.51 -10.33 12.44
CA VAL A 201 -11.53 -9.34 12.07
C VAL A 201 -11.49 -9.06 10.56
N LEU A 202 -10.30 -8.86 10.00
CA LEU A 202 -10.09 -8.62 8.56
C LEU A 202 -10.69 -9.76 7.72
N ILE A 203 -10.28 -10.98 8.00
CA ILE A 203 -10.70 -12.15 7.21
C ILE A 203 -12.20 -12.39 7.35
N ASP A 204 -12.74 -12.32 8.57
CA ASP A 204 -14.16 -12.50 8.79
C ASP A 204 -15.01 -11.43 8.09
N ASP A 205 -14.62 -10.16 8.18
CA ASP A 205 -15.31 -9.09 7.44
C ASP A 205 -15.32 -9.36 5.92
N LEU A 206 -14.18 -9.77 5.35
CA LEU A 206 -14.09 -10.04 3.91
C LEU A 206 -14.98 -11.21 3.50
N VAL A 207 -14.91 -12.34 4.19
CA VAL A 207 -15.61 -13.57 3.75
C VAL A 207 -17.10 -13.58 4.10
N SER A 208 -17.52 -12.84 5.14
CA SER A 208 -18.91 -12.81 5.59
C SER A 208 -19.71 -11.64 5.03
N LYS A 209 -19.10 -10.45 4.97
CA LYS A 209 -19.78 -9.21 4.52
C LYS A 209 -19.41 -8.82 3.10
N GLY A 210 -18.22 -9.25 2.62
CA GLY A 210 -17.65 -8.75 1.39
C GLY A 210 -17.22 -7.29 1.50
N THR A 211 -16.93 -6.67 0.36
CA THR A 211 -16.60 -5.25 0.29
C THR A 211 -17.11 -4.65 -1.01
N GLN A 212 -17.68 -3.46 -0.93
CA GLN A 212 -18.13 -2.67 -2.07
C GLN A 212 -17.16 -1.53 -2.39
N GLU A 213 -16.25 -1.23 -1.49
CA GLU A 213 -15.19 -0.24 -1.65
C GLU A 213 -13.86 -0.84 -1.17
N PRO A 214 -12.70 -0.28 -1.57
CA PRO A 214 -11.40 -0.77 -1.11
C PRO A 214 -11.34 -0.86 0.42
N TYR A 215 -11.12 -2.08 0.93
CA TYR A 215 -11.13 -2.36 2.36
C TYR A 215 -9.80 -1.95 3.00
N ARG A 216 -9.89 -1.24 4.13
CA ARG A 216 -8.77 -0.99 5.04
C ARG A 216 -9.16 -1.43 6.45
N MET A 217 -8.19 -2.00 7.17
CA MET A 217 -8.38 -2.37 8.56
C MET A 217 -8.27 -1.13 9.46
N PHE A 218 -9.38 -0.78 10.09
CA PHE A 218 -9.43 0.25 11.13
C PHE A 218 -9.73 -0.37 12.47
N THR A 219 -9.20 0.19 13.54
CA THR A 219 -9.48 -0.27 14.92
C THR A 219 -10.97 -0.25 15.27
N SER A 220 -11.73 0.67 14.63
CA SER A 220 -13.17 0.77 14.79
C SER A 220 -13.96 -0.44 14.27
N ARG A 221 -13.35 -1.28 13.43
CA ARG A 221 -13.97 -2.51 12.93
C ARG A 221 -13.95 -3.66 13.94
N ALA A 222 -13.10 -3.56 14.96
CA ALA A 222 -12.89 -4.61 15.94
C ALA A 222 -13.71 -4.35 17.22
N GLU A 223 -14.57 -5.28 17.60
CA GLU A 223 -15.36 -5.23 18.83
C GLU A 223 -14.48 -5.43 20.08
N TYR A 224 -13.41 -6.23 19.94
CA TYR A 224 -12.49 -6.54 21.04
C TYR A 224 -11.19 -5.69 20.99
N ARG A 225 -11.22 -4.51 20.38
CA ARG A 225 -10.01 -3.69 20.13
C ARG A 225 -9.20 -3.36 21.38
N LEU A 226 -9.83 -3.32 22.56
CA LEU A 226 -9.13 -3.06 23.82
C LEU A 226 -8.21 -4.23 24.24
N LEU A 227 -8.44 -5.44 23.70
CA LEU A 227 -7.57 -6.60 23.91
C LEU A 227 -6.40 -6.64 22.93
N PHE A 228 -6.50 -5.89 21.82
CA PHE A 228 -5.54 -5.95 20.71
C PHE A 228 -4.48 -4.90 20.85
N ASN A 229 -3.53 -5.13 21.72
CA ASN A 229 -2.32 -4.34 21.73
C ASN A 229 -1.13 -5.19 21.26
N HIS A 230 -0.10 -4.53 20.80
CA HIS A 230 1.07 -5.17 20.26
C HIS A 230 1.84 -5.98 21.32
N GLY A 231 1.87 -5.51 22.59
CA GLY A 231 2.49 -6.25 23.68
C GLY A 231 1.79 -7.54 24.09
N SER A 232 0.51 -7.73 23.72
CA SER A 232 -0.24 -8.96 24.00
C SER A 232 -0.33 -9.95 22.83
N ALA A 233 0.17 -9.57 21.65
CA ALA A 233 0.01 -10.37 20.44
C ALA A 233 0.61 -11.77 20.55
N GLU A 234 1.82 -11.89 21.11
CA GLU A 234 2.49 -13.19 21.32
C GLU A 234 1.68 -14.12 22.22
N ILE A 235 1.09 -13.57 23.28
CA ILE A 235 0.28 -14.36 24.23
C ILE A 235 -1.00 -14.84 23.56
N ARG A 236 -1.71 -13.95 22.85
CA ARG A 236 -2.98 -14.27 22.21
C ARG A 236 -2.85 -15.30 21.08
N LEU A 237 -1.74 -15.24 20.33
CA LEU A 237 -1.49 -16.10 19.17
C LEU A 237 -0.53 -17.26 19.47
N LYS A 238 -0.14 -17.47 20.72
CA LYS A 238 0.80 -18.51 21.14
C LYS A 238 0.37 -19.91 20.70
N ALA A 239 -0.92 -20.23 20.80
CA ALA A 239 -1.45 -21.52 20.40
C ALA A 239 -1.29 -21.76 18.89
N GLN A 240 -1.53 -20.74 18.09
CA GLN A 240 -1.37 -20.78 16.63
C GLN A 240 0.11 -20.98 16.26
N THR A 241 1.01 -20.20 16.87
CA THR A 241 2.46 -20.30 16.66
C THR A 241 3.00 -21.68 17.05
N ALA A 242 2.57 -22.22 18.17
CA ALA A 242 3.00 -23.55 18.64
C ALA A 242 2.55 -24.69 17.71
N HIS A 243 1.41 -24.53 17.04
CA HIS A 243 0.85 -25.55 16.17
C HIS A 243 1.41 -25.52 14.74
N TYR A 244 1.63 -24.32 14.19
CA TYR A 244 2.02 -24.15 12.78
C TYR A 244 3.49 -23.80 12.58
N GLY A 245 4.27 -23.55 13.62
CA GLY A 245 5.68 -23.25 13.61
C GLY A 245 6.00 -21.79 13.61
#